data_0a2ebfd1173807eb906e2af2b821b567
#
_entry.id   0a2ebfd1173807eb906e2af2b821b567
#
_cell.length_a   1.000
_cell.length_b   1.000
_cell.length_c   1.000
_cell.angle_alpha   90.00
_cell.angle_beta   90.00
_cell.angle_gamma   90.00
#
_symmetry.space_group_name_H-M   'P 1'
#
loop_
_entity.id
_entity.type
_entity.pdbx_description
1 polymer ?
#
loop_
_entity_poly.entity_id
_entity_poly.type
_entity_poly.pdbx_seq_one_letter_code
_entity_poly.pdbx_strand_id
1 'polypeptide(L)'
;MHQTYNFKDCPPRNHTGSLKWDRYSPDVLPLWVADMDFETAPEIIEGLERRLAHKVFGYTIPYESVYDSVINYLKRAHNYSVKKEFINFLPGLVPAINLCCHAFSDKSDSIMTATPVYPPFLLAPKYAERELITVPLCLTSEKEWKLDFPAME
;
A
#
# COMPACT_ATOMS: atom_id res chain seq x y z
N MET A 1 6.34 -22.62 -20.39
CA MET A 1 6.26 -21.46 -21.31
C MET A 1 6.26 -20.23 -20.45
N HIS A 2 7.15 -19.25 -20.72
CA HIS A 2 7.08 -17.97 -20.01
C HIS A 2 5.87 -17.21 -20.56
N GLN A 3 4.90 -16.94 -19.69
CA GLN A 3 3.75 -16.11 -20.04
C GLN A 3 4.23 -14.68 -20.24
N THR A 4 3.94 -14.11 -21.40
CA THR A 4 4.31 -12.72 -21.71
C THR A 4 3.17 -11.81 -21.31
N TYR A 5 3.41 -10.95 -20.33
CA TYR A 5 2.45 -9.95 -19.91
C TYR A 5 2.42 -8.76 -20.89
N ASN A 6 1.23 -8.23 -21.13
CA ASN A 6 1.06 -7.05 -21.97
C ASN A 6 1.11 -5.78 -21.12
N PHE A 7 2.17 -5.00 -21.28
CA PHE A 7 2.34 -3.67 -20.65
C PHE A 7 2.28 -2.53 -21.67
N LYS A 8 1.66 -2.74 -22.82
CA LYS A 8 1.51 -1.72 -23.88
C LYS A 8 0.08 -1.25 -24.03
N ASP A 9 -0.85 -2.18 -23.96
CA ASP A 9 -2.27 -1.91 -24.19
C ASP A 9 -2.98 -1.81 -22.83
N CYS A 10 -3.81 -0.77 -22.70
CA CYS A 10 -4.63 -0.56 -21.52
C CYS A 10 -6.10 -0.63 -21.94
N PRO A 11 -6.95 -1.40 -21.25
CA PRO A 11 -8.37 -1.38 -21.53
C PRO A 11 -8.98 0.00 -21.21
N PRO A 12 -10.03 0.43 -21.92
CA PRO A 12 -10.71 1.68 -21.62
C PRO A 12 -11.25 1.69 -20.20
N ARG A 13 -10.97 2.76 -19.45
CA ARG A 13 -11.36 2.87 -18.03
C ARG A 13 -12.33 3.99 -17.74
N ASN A 14 -12.64 4.85 -18.73
CA ASN A 14 -13.67 5.87 -18.61
C ASN A 14 -15.05 5.23 -18.49
N HIS A 15 -15.88 5.78 -17.61
CA HIS A 15 -17.24 5.30 -17.34
C HIS A 15 -17.33 3.86 -16.78
N THR A 16 -16.28 3.43 -16.10
CA THR A 16 -16.22 2.11 -15.46
C THR A 16 -16.36 2.17 -13.94
N GLY A 17 -16.58 3.36 -13.36
CA GLY A 17 -16.53 3.60 -11.92
C GLY A 17 -15.09 3.74 -11.40
N SER A 18 -14.13 3.94 -12.29
CA SER A 18 -12.73 4.17 -11.91
C SER A 18 -12.56 5.53 -11.27
N LEU A 19 -12.21 5.58 -9.98
CA LEU A 19 -11.91 6.83 -9.29
C LEU A 19 -10.82 7.63 -10.01
N LYS A 20 -9.84 6.96 -10.60
CA LYS A 20 -8.74 7.59 -11.34
C LYS A 20 -9.24 8.33 -12.58
N TRP A 21 -10.08 7.67 -13.38
CA TRP A 21 -10.48 8.15 -14.71
C TRP A 21 -11.79 8.93 -14.72
N ASP A 22 -12.71 8.64 -13.80
CA ASP A 22 -14.06 9.23 -13.80
C ASP A 22 -14.19 10.45 -12.87
N ARG A 23 -13.11 10.85 -12.17
CA ARG A 23 -13.13 12.01 -11.26
C ARG A 23 -13.05 13.34 -11.98
N TYR A 24 -12.32 13.40 -13.06
CA TYR A 24 -12.07 14.63 -13.84
C TYR A 24 -12.61 14.49 -15.27
N SER A 25 -12.66 15.59 -16.00
CA SER A 25 -13.05 15.60 -17.40
C SER A 25 -12.20 14.66 -18.25
N PRO A 26 -12.75 13.97 -19.27
CA PRO A 26 -12.02 12.98 -20.09
C PRO A 26 -10.79 13.52 -20.84
N ASP A 27 -10.66 14.84 -21.00
CA ASP A 27 -9.50 15.52 -21.58
C ASP A 27 -8.33 15.68 -20.60
N VAL A 28 -8.53 15.39 -19.30
CA VAL A 28 -7.50 15.44 -18.27
C VAL A 28 -6.85 14.08 -18.08
N LEU A 29 -5.54 13.98 -18.38
CA LEU A 29 -4.76 12.78 -18.11
C LEU A 29 -4.54 12.60 -16.60
N PRO A 30 -5.08 11.54 -15.97
CA PRO A 30 -5.00 11.36 -14.54
C PRO A 30 -3.65 10.75 -14.14
N LEU A 31 -2.83 11.51 -13.40
CA LEU A 31 -1.54 11.07 -12.85
C LEU A 31 -1.48 11.17 -11.32
N TRP A 32 -2.62 11.32 -10.66
CA TRP A 32 -2.73 11.71 -9.25
C TRP A 32 -2.85 10.54 -8.26
N VAL A 33 -3.16 9.35 -8.72
CA VAL A 33 -3.36 8.16 -7.88
C VAL A 33 -2.57 6.97 -8.42
N ALA A 34 -1.98 6.19 -7.51
CA ALA A 34 -1.22 4.99 -7.82
C ALA A 34 -2.17 3.82 -8.13
N ASP A 35 -2.80 3.87 -9.31
CA ASP A 35 -3.71 2.87 -9.84
C ASP A 35 -3.22 2.48 -11.24
N MET A 36 -2.89 1.20 -11.42
CA MET A 36 -2.31 0.67 -12.65
C MET A 36 -3.40 0.49 -13.70
N ASP A 37 -3.09 0.85 -14.96
CA ASP A 37 -4.05 0.78 -16.06
C ASP A 37 -3.93 -0.51 -16.90
N PHE A 38 -2.88 -1.30 -16.69
CA PHE A 38 -2.71 -2.59 -17.34
C PHE A 38 -3.65 -3.65 -16.77
N GLU A 39 -3.96 -4.64 -17.58
CA GLU A 39 -4.73 -5.80 -17.14
C GLU A 39 -4.04 -6.52 -15.98
N THR A 40 -4.85 -7.03 -15.08
CA THR A 40 -4.37 -7.88 -13.98
C THR A 40 -3.76 -9.17 -14.54
N ALA A 41 -2.67 -9.62 -13.93
CA ALA A 41 -2.01 -10.86 -14.32
C ALA A 41 -3.01 -12.04 -14.42
N PRO A 42 -2.96 -12.83 -15.51
CA PRO A 42 -3.90 -13.93 -15.73
C PRO A 42 -4.00 -14.90 -14.57
N GLU A 43 -2.91 -15.20 -13.88
CA GLU A 43 -2.87 -16.11 -12.73
C GLU A 43 -3.71 -15.58 -11.56
N ILE A 44 -3.79 -14.26 -11.39
CA ILE A 44 -4.65 -13.63 -10.38
C ILE A 44 -6.11 -13.76 -10.81
N ILE A 45 -6.42 -13.49 -12.08
CA ILE A 45 -7.79 -13.64 -12.63
C ILE A 45 -8.27 -15.07 -12.47
N GLU A 46 -7.48 -16.06 -12.88
CA GLU A 46 -7.80 -17.48 -12.71
C GLU A 46 -8.03 -17.86 -11.24
N GLY A 47 -7.24 -17.29 -10.32
CA GLY A 47 -7.44 -17.48 -8.88
C GLY A 47 -8.78 -16.95 -8.38
N LEU A 48 -9.18 -15.77 -8.85
CA LEU A 48 -10.47 -15.15 -8.53
C LEU A 48 -11.64 -15.96 -9.13
N GLU A 49 -11.54 -16.40 -10.38
CA GLU A 49 -12.55 -17.22 -11.04
C GLU A 49 -12.79 -18.54 -10.30
N ARG A 50 -11.71 -19.24 -9.90
CA ARG A 50 -11.83 -20.45 -9.06
C ARG A 50 -12.55 -20.16 -7.75
N ARG A 51 -12.28 -19.03 -7.12
CA ARG A 51 -12.95 -18.64 -5.87
C ARG A 51 -14.43 -18.30 -6.11
N LEU A 52 -14.74 -17.60 -7.18
CA LEU A 52 -16.12 -17.29 -7.58
C LEU A 52 -16.92 -18.55 -7.89
N ALA A 53 -16.33 -19.55 -8.53
CA ALA A 53 -16.97 -20.82 -8.84
C ALA A 53 -17.45 -21.59 -7.58
N HIS A 54 -16.83 -21.34 -6.43
CA HIS A 54 -17.26 -21.92 -5.15
C HIS A 54 -18.61 -21.37 -4.64
N LYS A 55 -18.98 -20.15 -4.98
CA LYS A 55 -20.26 -19.47 -4.70
C LYS A 55 -20.64 -19.28 -3.23
N VAL A 56 -19.78 -19.61 -2.28
CA VAL A 56 -20.00 -19.40 -0.84
C VAL A 56 -18.90 -18.50 -0.29
N PHE A 57 -19.26 -17.34 0.25
CA PHE A 57 -18.37 -16.28 0.72
C PHE A 57 -18.63 -16.00 2.21
N GLY A 58 -18.28 -16.97 3.05
CA GLY A 58 -18.38 -16.85 4.51
C GLY A 58 -17.11 -16.28 5.13
N TYR A 59 -17.04 -16.38 6.46
CA TYR A 59 -15.81 -16.06 7.17
C TYR A 59 -14.67 -16.98 6.71
N THR A 60 -13.50 -16.42 6.52
CA THR A 60 -12.34 -17.14 6.02
C THR A 60 -11.10 -16.82 6.85
N ILE A 61 -10.16 -17.74 6.87
CA ILE A 61 -8.83 -17.54 7.44
C ILE A 61 -7.79 -17.57 6.32
N PRO A 62 -6.65 -16.90 6.49
CA PRO A 62 -5.56 -16.98 5.52
C PRO A 62 -5.03 -18.41 5.42
N TYR A 63 -4.80 -18.89 4.18
CA TYR A 63 -4.16 -20.19 3.95
C TYR A 63 -2.67 -20.12 4.33
N GLU A 64 -2.08 -21.26 4.70
CA GLU A 64 -0.64 -21.37 4.97
C GLU A 64 0.20 -20.84 3.79
N SER A 65 -0.19 -21.14 2.56
CA SER A 65 0.47 -20.68 1.34
C SER A 65 0.55 -19.14 1.21
N VAL A 66 -0.37 -18.40 1.84
CA VAL A 66 -0.32 -16.94 1.86
C VAL A 66 0.81 -16.46 2.76
N TYR A 67 0.96 -17.05 3.96
CA TYR A 67 2.07 -16.76 4.86
C TYR A 67 3.41 -17.10 4.21
N ASP A 68 3.51 -18.32 3.62
CA ASP A 68 4.72 -18.76 2.92
C ASP A 68 5.10 -17.80 1.78
N SER A 69 4.10 -17.31 1.02
CA SER A 69 4.32 -16.36 -0.07
C SER A 69 4.88 -15.02 0.44
N VAL A 70 4.34 -14.50 1.55
CA VAL A 70 4.83 -13.27 2.18
C VAL A 70 6.25 -13.46 2.71
N ILE A 71 6.51 -14.52 3.45
CA ILE A 71 7.83 -14.84 4.03
C ILE A 71 8.88 -14.96 2.92
N ASN A 72 8.56 -15.74 1.87
CA ASN A 72 9.46 -15.95 0.73
C ASN A 72 9.70 -14.65 -0.05
N TYR A 73 8.68 -13.83 -0.22
CA TYR A 73 8.82 -12.52 -0.88
C TYR A 73 9.77 -11.61 -0.08
N LEU A 74 9.53 -11.44 1.22
CA LEU A 74 10.36 -10.60 2.08
C LEU A 74 11.81 -11.08 2.11
N LYS A 75 12.02 -12.40 2.16
CA LYS A 75 13.37 -12.97 2.11
C LYS A 75 14.07 -12.71 0.78
N ARG A 76 13.36 -12.92 -0.34
CA ARG A 76 13.93 -12.76 -1.69
C ARG A 76 14.17 -11.30 -2.07
N ALA A 77 13.17 -10.44 -1.83
CA ALA A 77 13.20 -9.05 -2.30
C ALA A 77 13.96 -8.12 -1.36
N HIS A 78 13.95 -8.39 -0.06
CA HIS A 78 14.46 -7.48 0.97
C HIS A 78 15.52 -8.11 1.88
N ASN A 79 15.90 -9.39 1.65
CA ASN A 79 16.75 -10.18 2.54
C ASN A 79 16.28 -10.15 4.01
N TYR A 80 14.98 -10.03 4.21
CA TYR A 80 14.35 -9.93 5.52
C TYR A 80 13.67 -11.25 5.88
N SER A 81 14.06 -11.85 7.01
CA SER A 81 13.46 -13.08 7.52
C SER A 81 12.45 -12.74 8.60
N VAL A 82 11.21 -13.14 8.40
CA VAL A 82 10.09 -12.93 9.32
C VAL A 82 9.47 -14.27 9.68
N LYS A 83 8.99 -14.42 10.92
CA LYS A 83 8.23 -15.58 11.35
C LYS A 83 6.74 -15.39 11.08
N LYS A 84 6.00 -16.48 10.87
CA LYS A 84 4.56 -16.46 10.60
C LYS A 84 3.77 -15.68 11.68
N GLU A 85 4.09 -15.87 12.94
CA GLU A 85 3.42 -15.24 14.08
C GLU A 85 3.59 -13.72 14.14
N PHE A 86 4.49 -13.13 13.33
CA PHE A 86 4.66 -11.68 13.20
C PHE A 86 3.86 -11.08 12.04
N ILE A 87 3.15 -11.91 11.26
CA ILE A 87 2.36 -11.46 10.13
C ILE A 87 0.91 -11.29 10.56
N ASN A 88 0.42 -10.06 10.51
CA ASN A 88 -0.96 -9.71 10.77
C ASN A 88 -1.61 -9.13 9.51
N PHE A 89 -2.74 -9.68 9.09
CA PHE A 89 -3.49 -9.18 7.94
C PHE A 89 -4.50 -8.11 8.39
N LEU A 90 -4.48 -6.97 7.73
CA LEU A 90 -5.35 -5.84 7.99
C LEU A 90 -6.08 -5.41 6.70
N PRO A 91 -7.27 -4.79 6.80
CA PRO A 91 -8.09 -4.44 5.63
C PRO A 91 -7.54 -3.20 4.88
N GLY A 92 -6.24 -3.13 4.67
CA GLY A 92 -5.56 -2.09 3.93
C GLY A 92 -4.55 -1.29 4.75
N LEU A 93 -3.68 -0.56 4.05
CA LEU A 93 -2.57 0.16 4.67
C LEU A 93 -3.02 1.38 5.47
N VAL A 94 -4.01 2.15 5.00
CA VAL A 94 -4.49 3.32 5.73
C VAL A 94 -5.13 2.95 7.07
N PRO A 95 -6.02 1.94 7.17
CA PRO A 95 -6.45 1.39 8.46
C PRO A 95 -5.28 0.91 9.33
N ALA A 96 -4.26 0.27 8.72
CA ALA A 96 -3.09 -0.20 9.44
C ALA A 96 -2.30 0.95 10.09
N ILE A 97 -2.05 2.06 9.36
CA ILE A 97 -1.36 3.24 9.89
C ILE A 97 -2.13 3.82 11.10
N ASN A 98 -3.44 3.95 10.99
CA ASN A 98 -4.27 4.43 12.10
C ASN A 98 -4.21 3.48 13.31
N LEU A 99 -4.32 2.18 13.07
CA LEU A 99 -4.22 1.17 14.12
C LEU A 99 -2.85 1.19 14.82
N CYS A 100 -1.76 1.35 14.07
CA CYS A 100 -0.41 1.47 14.62
C CYS A 100 -0.28 2.70 15.54
N CYS A 101 -0.86 3.84 15.20
CA CYS A 101 -0.88 5.01 16.06
C CYS A 101 -1.51 4.69 17.44
N HIS A 102 -2.60 3.94 17.46
CA HIS A 102 -3.26 3.54 18.70
C HIS A 102 -2.52 2.43 19.46
N ALA A 103 -1.91 1.48 18.74
CA ALA A 103 -1.30 0.30 19.33
C ALA A 103 0.07 0.57 19.96
N PHE A 104 0.82 1.55 19.43
CA PHE A 104 2.22 1.78 19.78
C PHE A 104 2.48 3.15 20.43
N SER A 105 1.44 3.92 20.74
CA SER A 105 1.59 5.20 21.41
C SER A 105 0.42 5.52 22.33
N ASP A 106 0.67 6.36 23.33
CA ASP A 106 -0.34 6.95 24.23
C ASP A 106 -0.71 8.37 23.78
N LYS A 107 -1.77 8.96 24.38
CA LYS A 107 -2.23 10.32 24.00
C LYS A 107 -1.21 11.43 24.30
N SER A 108 -0.27 11.17 25.20
CA SER A 108 0.81 12.10 25.54
C SER A 108 2.02 12.01 24.61
N ASP A 109 2.02 11.01 23.71
CA ASP A 109 3.16 10.79 22.82
C ASP A 109 3.04 11.61 21.53
N SER A 110 4.20 11.86 20.93
CA SER A 110 4.31 12.46 19.62
C SER A 110 4.63 11.40 18.58
N ILE A 111 4.10 11.56 17.37
CA ILE A 111 4.40 10.71 16.21
C ILE A 111 5.08 11.57 15.16
N MET A 112 6.28 11.15 14.76
CA MET A 112 7.09 11.86 13.77
C MET A 112 6.93 11.25 12.37
N THR A 113 6.89 12.11 11.35
CA THR A 113 6.98 11.70 9.94
C THR A 113 7.81 12.69 9.14
N ALA A 114 8.48 12.18 8.11
CA ALA A 114 9.19 13.03 7.15
C ALA A 114 8.24 13.61 6.11
N THR A 115 8.53 14.82 5.59
CA THR A 115 7.74 15.49 4.54
C THR A 115 8.60 15.88 3.34
N PRO A 116 8.06 15.88 2.09
CA PRO A 116 6.66 15.57 1.73
C PRO A 116 6.34 14.07 1.87
N VAL A 117 5.09 13.76 2.23
CA VAL A 117 4.64 12.39 2.45
C VAL A 117 3.16 12.21 2.05
N TYR A 118 2.75 10.98 1.82
CA TYR A 118 1.37 10.62 1.56
C TYR A 118 0.44 11.09 2.71
N PRO A 119 -0.66 11.82 2.42
CA PRO A 119 -1.47 12.50 3.44
C PRO A 119 -1.93 11.65 4.62
N PRO A 120 -2.28 10.36 4.49
CA PRO A 120 -2.65 9.53 5.63
C PRO A 120 -1.61 9.48 6.76
N PHE A 121 -0.32 9.61 6.48
CA PHE A 121 0.72 9.69 7.52
C PHE A 121 0.65 10.99 8.34
N LEU A 122 0.08 12.06 7.77
CA LEU A 122 -0.14 13.32 8.47
C LEU A 122 -1.47 13.32 9.26
N LEU A 123 -2.44 12.53 8.81
CA LEU A 123 -3.79 12.52 9.37
C LEU A 123 -3.95 11.49 10.50
N ALA A 124 -3.34 10.31 10.37
CA ALA A 124 -3.51 9.24 11.35
C ALA A 124 -3.09 9.62 12.77
N PRO A 125 -1.93 10.29 13.01
CA PRO A 125 -1.61 10.78 14.36
C PRO A 125 -2.66 11.72 14.93
N LYS A 126 -3.19 12.64 14.11
CA LYS A 126 -4.23 13.58 14.50
C LYS A 126 -5.54 12.88 14.87
N TYR A 127 -5.96 11.90 14.08
CA TYR A 127 -7.16 11.10 14.38
C TYR A 127 -6.99 10.26 15.66
N ALA A 128 -5.78 9.85 15.94
CA ALA A 128 -5.44 9.16 17.18
C ALA A 128 -5.25 10.11 18.37
N GLU A 129 -5.42 11.42 18.20
CA GLU A 129 -5.17 12.46 19.24
C GLU A 129 -3.71 12.45 19.75
N ARG A 130 -2.73 12.24 18.82
CA ARG A 130 -1.29 12.34 19.10
C ARG A 130 -0.76 13.63 18.52
N GLU A 131 0.28 14.17 19.14
CA GLU A 131 1.03 15.25 18.53
C GLU A 131 1.73 14.77 17.24
N LEU A 132 1.61 15.55 16.17
CA LEU A 132 2.31 15.28 14.92
C LEU A 132 3.56 16.16 14.80
N ILE A 133 4.72 15.52 14.75
CA ILE A 133 5.99 16.17 14.44
C ILE A 133 6.33 15.90 12.96
N THR A 134 6.68 16.94 12.22
CA THR A 134 7.10 16.79 10.82
C THR A 134 8.52 17.30 10.62
N VAL A 135 9.35 16.51 9.96
CA VAL A 135 10.72 16.87 9.59
C VAL A 135 10.85 16.84 8.06
N PRO A 136 11.28 17.93 7.42
CA PRO A 136 11.48 17.91 5.98
C PRO A 136 12.55 16.91 5.55
N LEU A 137 12.30 16.22 4.43
CA LEU A 137 13.35 15.46 3.75
C LEU A 137 14.41 16.43 3.20
N CYS A 138 15.65 16.01 3.20
CA CYS A 138 16.71 16.76 2.54
C CYS A 138 16.96 16.25 1.12
N LEU A 139 17.17 17.20 0.18
CA LEU A 139 17.58 16.87 -1.18
C LEU A 139 19.10 16.97 -1.25
N THR A 140 19.76 15.85 -1.55
CA THR A 140 21.22 15.82 -1.68
C THR A 140 21.72 16.50 -2.96
N SER A 141 23.02 16.76 -3.04
CA SER A 141 23.68 17.24 -4.26
C SER A 141 23.50 16.30 -5.45
N GLU A 142 23.29 15.01 -5.20
CA GLU A 142 23.03 13.98 -6.20
C GLU A 142 21.54 13.90 -6.61
N LYS A 143 20.71 14.85 -6.14
CA LYS A 143 19.26 14.90 -6.36
C LYS A 143 18.48 13.70 -5.79
N GLU A 144 19.00 13.11 -4.72
CA GLU A 144 18.29 12.06 -3.96
C GLU A 144 17.62 12.65 -2.72
N TRP A 145 16.41 12.22 -2.44
CA TRP A 145 15.70 12.54 -1.21
C TRP A 145 16.16 11.61 -0.08
N LYS A 146 16.61 12.19 1.03
CA LYS A 146 17.05 11.45 2.23
C LYS A 146 16.39 11.97 3.50
N LEU A 147 16.30 11.10 4.49
CA LEU A 147 15.91 11.50 5.85
C LEU A 147 16.98 12.41 6.45
N ASP A 148 16.55 13.49 7.07
CA ASP A 148 17.41 14.38 7.83
C ASP A 148 17.49 13.90 9.27
N PHE A 149 18.33 12.88 9.53
CA PHE A 149 18.48 12.31 10.86
C PHE A 149 18.92 13.33 11.91
N PRO A 150 19.86 14.27 11.63
CA PRO A 150 20.19 15.32 12.60
C PRO A 150 18.99 16.20 12.99
N ALA A 151 18.06 16.46 12.07
CA ALA A 151 16.87 17.25 12.37
C ALA A 151 15.75 16.42 13.04
N MET A 152 15.88 15.08 13.08
CA MET A 152 14.96 14.16 13.75
C MET A 152 15.34 13.91 15.23
N GLU A 153 16.57 14.23 15.65
CA GLU A 153 17.06 14.14 17.03
C GLU A 153 16.63 15.38 17.84
#